data_9906f0e15d47687ca02a159ee6b23314
#
_entry.id   9906f0e15d47687ca02a159ee6b23314
#
_cell.length_a   1.000
_cell.length_b   1.000
_cell.length_c   1.000
_cell.angle_alpha   90.00
_cell.angle_beta   90.00
_cell.angle_gamma   90.00
#
_symmetry.space_group_name_H-M   'P 1'
#
loop_
_entity.id
_entity.type
_entity.pdbx_description
1 polymer ?
#
loop_
_entity_poly.entity_id
_entity_poly.type
_entity_poly.pdbx_seq_one_letter_code
_entity_poly.pdbx_strand_id
1 'polypeptide(L)'
;MTTPSDWITVGALADGFAPEAFILPNLADLHGKTFTLYFANGWQIEHRFERESLSWSAVDGHSNGTADYRATSVRPGLYLVDFIKREGNQAWSVSLVLDTASAAFTAVIGSMPTQEQTREGLYSRALAGKNLTSVEVTFLHGSLDRPWREGQCPHAPTTELTGLRNLYRYSPSEVYEHIYLNDQFYSWQCLEGVEKGLCDTDRCHYYKIADELYLFVWREKIIPTLGLVLIDMQQHRSDGKIFGYAGSSFDELSNFPVSSYCQVLNQTEYPDA
;
A
#
# COMPACT_ATOMS: atom_id res chain seq x y z
N MET A 1 35.70 7.46 2.65
CA MET A 1 34.66 6.73 3.38
C MET A 1 33.42 7.56 3.28
N THR A 2 32.47 7.16 2.47
CA THR A 2 31.15 7.80 2.44
C THR A 2 30.48 7.51 3.79
N THR A 3 29.97 8.54 4.43
CA THR A 3 29.10 8.43 5.60
C THR A 3 28.01 7.37 5.31
N PRO A 4 27.57 6.59 6.31
CA PRO A 4 26.45 5.69 6.11
C PRO A 4 25.28 6.46 5.48
N SER A 5 24.55 5.81 4.58
CA SER A 5 23.43 6.39 3.87
C SER A 5 22.51 7.12 4.83
N ASP A 6 22.39 8.44 4.63
CA ASP A 6 21.35 9.19 5.30
C ASP A 6 19.99 8.71 4.82
N TRP A 7 18.98 8.80 5.67
CA TRP A 7 17.58 8.55 5.29
C TRP A 7 17.20 9.44 4.11
N ILE A 8 16.59 8.84 3.08
CA ILE A 8 16.28 9.55 1.83
C ILE A 8 14.78 9.84 1.74
N THR A 9 14.43 10.87 0.97
CA THR A 9 13.02 11.23 0.72
C THR A 9 12.35 10.21 -0.21
N VAL A 10 11.02 10.17 -0.20
CA VAL A 10 10.26 9.25 -1.07
C VAL A 10 10.48 9.56 -2.55
N GLY A 11 10.75 10.82 -2.92
CA GLY A 11 11.14 11.17 -4.30
C GLY A 11 12.51 10.59 -4.69
N ALA A 12 13.50 10.68 -3.81
CA ALA A 12 14.81 10.08 -4.06
C ALA A 12 14.73 8.55 -4.12
N LEU A 13 13.86 7.93 -3.31
CA LEU A 13 13.57 6.50 -3.37
C LEU A 13 12.95 6.12 -4.72
N ALA A 14 11.99 6.93 -5.22
CA ALA A 14 11.37 6.71 -6.53
C ALA A 14 12.39 6.74 -7.67
N ASP A 15 13.32 7.71 -7.64
CA ASP A 15 14.41 7.81 -8.61
C ASP A 15 15.33 6.58 -8.58
N GLY A 16 15.59 6.05 -7.38
CA GLY A 16 16.41 4.84 -7.22
C GLY A 16 15.73 3.58 -7.74
N PHE A 17 14.42 3.46 -7.55
CA PHE A 17 13.64 2.30 -8.01
C PHE A 17 13.35 2.33 -9.52
N ALA A 18 13.35 3.51 -10.17
CA ALA A 18 12.96 3.64 -11.58
C ALA A 18 13.80 2.84 -12.57
N PRO A 19 15.15 2.74 -12.45
CA PRO A 19 15.94 2.01 -13.42
C PRO A 19 15.66 0.50 -13.41
N GLU A 20 15.33 -0.05 -14.58
CA GLU A 20 15.12 -1.49 -14.80
C GLU A 20 14.11 -2.15 -13.84
N ALA A 21 13.18 -1.37 -13.28
CA ALA A 21 12.20 -1.86 -12.32
C ALA A 21 11.28 -2.95 -12.91
N PHE A 22 10.98 -3.98 -12.13
CA PHE A 22 10.12 -5.10 -12.53
C PHE A 22 8.63 -4.77 -12.42
N ILE A 23 8.23 -3.54 -12.75
CA ILE A 23 6.86 -3.04 -12.60
C ILE A 23 5.90 -3.81 -13.53
N LEU A 24 4.77 -4.24 -12.98
CA LEU A 24 3.70 -4.81 -13.78
C LEU A 24 3.11 -3.74 -14.72
N PRO A 25 2.68 -4.12 -15.94
CA PRO A 25 2.10 -3.17 -16.88
C PRO A 25 0.79 -2.59 -16.33
N ASN A 26 0.54 -1.33 -16.67
CA ASN A 26 -0.78 -0.74 -16.47
C ASN A 26 -1.77 -1.41 -17.43
N LEU A 27 -2.89 -1.92 -16.90
CA LEU A 27 -3.89 -2.66 -17.66
C LEU A 27 -5.03 -1.75 -18.10
N ALA A 28 -5.51 -1.99 -19.31
CA ALA A 28 -6.71 -1.34 -19.84
C ALA A 28 -8.00 -2.13 -19.59
N ASP A 29 -7.95 -3.22 -18.85
CA ASP A 29 -9.06 -4.15 -18.63
C ASP A 29 -10.28 -3.51 -17.96
N LEU A 30 -10.05 -2.44 -17.20
CA LEU A 30 -11.11 -1.70 -16.53
C LEU A 30 -11.73 -0.61 -17.43
N HIS A 31 -11.10 -0.25 -18.55
CA HIS A 31 -11.63 0.78 -19.44
C HIS A 31 -13.07 0.49 -19.90
N GLY A 32 -13.92 1.49 -19.78
CA GLY A 32 -15.36 1.40 -20.08
C GLY A 32 -16.19 0.68 -19.03
N LYS A 33 -15.56 0.17 -17.95
CA LYS A 33 -16.31 -0.45 -16.84
C LYS A 33 -16.76 0.59 -15.83
N THR A 34 -17.88 0.27 -15.19
CA THR A 34 -18.40 1.02 -14.04
C THR A 34 -18.69 0.01 -12.95
N PHE A 35 -18.22 0.30 -11.73
CA PHE A 35 -18.54 -0.47 -10.54
C PHE A 35 -19.17 0.42 -9.48
N THR A 36 -20.23 -0.05 -8.86
CA THR A 36 -20.76 0.56 -7.64
C THR A 36 -20.18 -0.15 -6.43
N LEU A 37 -19.42 0.57 -5.64
CA LEU A 37 -18.82 0.09 -4.40
C LEU A 37 -19.79 0.33 -3.24
N TYR A 38 -20.30 -0.74 -2.64
CA TYR A 38 -21.15 -0.72 -1.45
C TYR A 38 -20.29 -1.02 -0.23
N PHE A 39 -19.97 0.00 0.54
CA PHE A 39 -19.09 -0.10 1.71
C PHE A 39 -19.83 -0.64 2.93
N ALA A 40 -19.10 -1.34 3.80
CA ALA A 40 -19.63 -1.85 5.07
C ALA A 40 -20.14 -0.74 6.02
N ASN A 41 -19.62 0.48 5.88
CA ASN A 41 -20.03 1.65 6.66
C ASN A 41 -21.29 2.37 6.09
N GLY A 42 -21.90 1.81 5.04
CA GLY A 42 -23.11 2.34 4.40
C GLY A 42 -22.87 3.30 3.23
N TRP A 43 -21.62 3.65 2.93
CA TRP A 43 -21.33 4.46 1.74
C TRP A 43 -21.61 3.68 0.46
N GLN A 44 -22.05 4.40 -0.55
CA GLN A 44 -22.24 3.88 -1.90
C GLN A 44 -21.61 4.85 -2.89
N ILE A 45 -20.59 4.38 -3.62
CA ILE A 45 -19.81 5.20 -4.53
C ILE A 45 -19.67 4.49 -5.87
N GLU A 46 -20.19 5.13 -6.93
CA GLU A 46 -19.97 4.68 -8.30
C GLU A 46 -18.56 5.08 -8.74
N HIS A 47 -17.84 4.15 -9.34
CA HIS A 47 -16.54 4.36 -9.95
C HIS A 47 -16.62 4.02 -11.43
N ARG A 48 -16.29 4.98 -12.29
CA ARG A 48 -16.27 4.82 -13.75
C ARG A 48 -14.85 4.93 -14.25
N PHE A 49 -14.42 3.92 -14.97
CA PHE A 49 -13.06 3.80 -15.48
C PHE A 49 -13.00 4.19 -16.96
N GLU A 50 -12.28 5.24 -17.29
CA GLU A 50 -11.89 5.63 -18.61
C GLU A 50 -10.48 5.08 -18.93
N ARG A 51 -9.90 5.43 -20.06
CA ARG A 51 -8.61 4.87 -20.47
C ARG A 51 -7.46 5.24 -19.52
N GLU A 52 -7.41 6.48 -19.06
CA GLU A 52 -6.32 7.02 -18.25
C GLU A 52 -6.83 7.65 -16.96
N SER A 53 -8.13 7.86 -16.84
CA SER A 53 -8.76 8.50 -15.69
C SER A 53 -9.86 7.64 -15.09
N LEU A 54 -10.07 7.84 -13.81
CA LEU A 54 -11.14 7.27 -13.00
C LEU A 54 -11.97 8.43 -12.46
N SER A 55 -13.29 8.37 -12.62
CA SER A 55 -14.21 9.25 -11.92
C SER A 55 -14.99 8.49 -10.85
N TRP A 56 -15.29 9.15 -9.74
CA TRP A 56 -16.13 8.60 -8.68
C TRP A 56 -17.23 9.58 -8.30
N SER A 57 -18.37 9.03 -7.90
CA SER A 57 -19.54 9.79 -7.44
C SER A 57 -20.24 9.04 -6.32
N ALA A 58 -20.28 9.63 -5.12
CA ALA A 58 -21.08 9.10 -4.02
C ALA A 58 -22.57 9.38 -4.25
N VAL A 59 -23.42 8.41 -3.95
CA VAL A 59 -24.88 8.52 -4.16
C VAL A 59 -25.47 9.64 -3.31
N ASP A 60 -24.91 9.88 -2.13
CA ASP A 60 -25.33 10.98 -1.23
C ASP A 60 -24.70 12.34 -1.56
N GLY A 61 -23.86 12.41 -2.60
CA GLY A 61 -23.22 13.63 -3.08
C GLY A 61 -22.05 14.13 -2.24
N HIS A 62 -21.67 13.46 -1.17
CA HIS A 62 -20.58 13.89 -0.28
C HIS A 62 -19.18 13.77 -0.87
N SER A 63 -18.99 12.97 -1.90
CA SER A 63 -17.69 12.81 -2.54
C SER A 63 -17.86 12.54 -4.03
N ASN A 64 -17.29 13.40 -4.85
CA ASN A 64 -17.16 13.17 -6.28
C ASN A 64 -15.81 13.71 -6.76
N GLY A 65 -15.34 13.21 -7.87
CA GLY A 65 -14.08 13.66 -8.43
C GLY A 65 -13.60 12.81 -9.59
N THR A 66 -12.44 13.19 -10.08
CA THR A 66 -11.73 12.48 -11.15
C THR A 66 -10.23 12.53 -10.85
N ALA A 67 -9.53 11.46 -11.17
CA ALA A 67 -8.08 11.37 -11.07
C ALA A 67 -7.53 10.44 -12.13
N ASP A 68 -6.28 10.62 -12.49
CA ASP A 68 -5.52 9.60 -13.20
C ASP A 68 -5.33 8.40 -12.29
N TYR A 69 -5.35 7.21 -12.86
CA TYR A 69 -5.20 5.97 -12.10
C TYR A 69 -4.25 5.00 -12.79
N ARG A 70 -3.72 4.10 -11.98
CA ARG A 70 -3.03 2.90 -12.43
C ARG A 70 -3.84 1.68 -12.01
N ALA A 71 -3.98 0.72 -12.91
CA ALA A 71 -4.57 -0.58 -12.60
C ALA A 71 -3.62 -1.71 -12.99
N THR A 72 -3.43 -2.65 -12.09
CA THR A 72 -2.64 -3.87 -12.31
C THR A 72 -3.41 -5.10 -11.87
N SER A 73 -2.93 -6.27 -12.23
CA SER A 73 -3.50 -7.54 -11.79
C SER A 73 -2.38 -8.55 -11.55
N VAL A 74 -2.32 -9.08 -10.37
CA VAL A 74 -1.42 -10.19 -10.00
C VAL A 74 -2.04 -11.54 -10.32
N ARG A 75 -3.39 -11.62 -10.36
CA ARG A 75 -4.17 -12.80 -10.74
C ARG A 75 -5.41 -12.39 -11.54
N PRO A 76 -5.90 -13.22 -12.48
CA PRO A 76 -7.12 -12.92 -13.21
C PRO A 76 -8.29 -12.57 -12.29
N GLY A 77 -8.95 -11.45 -12.58
CA GLY A 77 -10.11 -10.98 -11.81
C GLY A 77 -9.78 -10.23 -10.51
N LEU A 78 -8.51 -10.15 -10.11
CA LEU A 78 -8.03 -9.38 -8.96
C LEU A 78 -7.22 -8.17 -9.45
N TYR A 79 -7.74 -6.98 -9.23
CA TYR A 79 -7.12 -5.73 -9.67
C TYR A 79 -6.66 -4.90 -8.47
N LEU A 80 -5.47 -4.34 -8.56
CA LEU A 80 -5.02 -3.24 -7.72
C LEU A 80 -5.18 -1.95 -8.52
N VAL A 81 -6.09 -1.09 -8.08
CA VAL A 81 -6.32 0.26 -8.64
C VAL A 81 -5.75 1.27 -7.68
N ASP A 82 -4.91 2.15 -8.18
CA ASP A 82 -4.24 3.18 -7.38
C ASP A 82 -4.43 4.57 -7.99
N PHE A 83 -4.78 5.55 -7.16
CA PHE A 83 -4.93 6.95 -7.56
C PHE A 83 -4.77 7.90 -6.37
N ILE A 84 -4.56 9.18 -6.66
CA ILE A 84 -4.52 10.24 -5.66
C ILE A 84 -5.81 11.05 -5.72
N LYS A 85 -6.60 10.98 -4.66
CA LYS A 85 -7.76 11.86 -4.46
C LYS A 85 -7.27 13.20 -3.91
N ARG A 86 -7.71 14.31 -4.54
CA ARG A 86 -7.37 15.68 -4.10
C ARG A 86 -8.64 16.47 -3.80
N GLU A 87 -8.63 17.20 -2.69
CA GLU A 87 -9.66 18.17 -2.34
C GLU A 87 -8.99 19.43 -1.76
N GLY A 88 -9.02 20.53 -2.50
CA GLY A 88 -8.25 21.72 -2.15
C GLY A 88 -6.76 21.39 -2.02
N ASN A 89 -6.17 21.68 -0.86
CA ASN A 89 -4.77 21.41 -0.56
C ASN A 89 -4.52 20.03 0.07
N GLN A 90 -5.58 19.25 0.27
CA GLN A 90 -5.45 17.92 0.85
C GLN A 90 -5.36 16.85 -0.26
N ALA A 91 -4.56 15.83 0.00
CA ALA A 91 -4.42 14.70 -0.91
C ALA A 91 -4.41 13.39 -0.11
N TRP A 92 -5.12 12.42 -0.63
CA TRP A 92 -5.17 11.07 -0.10
C TRP A 92 -4.71 10.08 -1.15
N SER A 93 -3.88 9.17 -0.74
CA SER A 93 -3.61 7.97 -1.51
C SER A 93 -4.80 7.02 -1.36
N VAL A 94 -5.39 6.62 -2.48
CA VAL A 94 -6.47 5.63 -2.50
C VAL A 94 -6.03 4.43 -3.31
N SER A 95 -6.06 3.25 -2.69
CA SER A 95 -5.81 1.99 -3.39
C SER A 95 -6.99 1.06 -3.20
N LEU A 96 -7.53 0.53 -4.29
CA LEU A 96 -8.64 -0.41 -4.27
C LEU A 96 -8.14 -1.78 -4.73
N VAL A 97 -8.32 -2.80 -3.89
CA VAL A 97 -8.20 -4.20 -4.29
C VAL A 97 -9.59 -4.66 -4.69
N LEU A 98 -9.82 -4.81 -6.00
CA LEU A 98 -11.09 -5.25 -6.57
C LEU A 98 -11.02 -6.75 -6.87
N ASP A 99 -11.81 -7.55 -6.19
CA ASP A 99 -12.02 -8.97 -6.50
C ASP A 99 -13.34 -9.13 -7.25
N THR A 100 -13.25 -9.24 -8.56
CA THR A 100 -14.44 -9.37 -9.41
C THR A 100 -15.07 -10.77 -9.35
N ALA A 101 -14.33 -11.79 -8.91
CA ALA A 101 -14.83 -13.15 -8.77
C ALA A 101 -15.74 -13.30 -7.56
N SER A 102 -15.33 -12.78 -6.41
CA SER A 102 -16.14 -12.77 -5.18
C SER A 102 -17.10 -11.58 -5.11
N ALA A 103 -16.99 -10.62 -6.06
CA ALA A 103 -17.66 -9.33 -6.04
C ALA A 103 -17.44 -8.59 -4.71
N ALA A 104 -16.19 -8.52 -4.27
CA ALA A 104 -15.75 -7.86 -3.05
C ALA A 104 -14.63 -6.85 -3.33
N PHE A 105 -14.41 -5.93 -2.40
CA PHE A 105 -13.28 -5.03 -2.46
C PHE A 105 -12.73 -4.67 -1.08
N THR A 106 -11.47 -4.26 -1.08
CA THR A 106 -10.82 -3.57 0.04
C THR A 106 -10.27 -2.25 -0.47
N ALA A 107 -10.62 -1.16 0.20
CA ALA A 107 -10.05 0.16 -0.03
C ALA A 107 -9.05 0.49 1.09
N VAL A 108 -7.87 0.98 0.70
CA VAL A 108 -6.85 1.53 1.60
C VAL A 108 -6.72 3.01 1.31
N ILE A 109 -7.01 3.84 2.30
CA ILE A 109 -6.97 5.29 2.17
C ILE A 109 -5.90 5.81 3.13
N GLY A 110 -4.86 6.43 2.58
CA GLY A 110 -3.75 6.95 3.35
C GLY A 110 -3.58 8.45 3.20
N SER A 111 -3.09 9.11 4.25
CA SER A 111 -2.72 10.51 4.22
C SER A 111 -1.37 10.74 4.87
N MET A 112 -0.61 11.70 4.29
CA MET A 112 0.66 12.12 4.83
C MET A 112 0.46 13.14 5.95
N PRO A 113 1.33 13.14 6.97
CA PRO A 113 1.31 14.15 8.02
C PRO A 113 1.67 15.53 7.47
N THR A 114 1.15 16.56 8.09
CA THR A 114 1.63 17.92 7.85
C THR A 114 3.06 18.11 8.39
N GLN A 115 3.76 19.15 7.93
CA GLN A 115 5.09 19.49 8.45
C GLN A 115 5.08 19.69 9.98
N GLU A 116 4.01 20.24 10.53
CA GLU A 116 3.87 20.41 11.98
C GLU A 116 3.79 19.07 12.71
N GLN A 117 3.01 18.13 12.20
CA GLN A 117 2.87 16.80 12.78
C GLN A 117 4.18 15.99 12.77
N THR A 118 5.05 16.20 11.77
CA THR A 118 6.36 15.53 11.71
C THR A 118 7.36 16.05 12.73
N ARG A 119 7.12 17.24 13.32
CA ARG A 119 7.97 17.81 14.38
C ARG A 119 7.75 17.14 15.74
N GLU A 120 6.65 16.43 15.93
CA GLU A 120 6.43 15.65 17.15
C GLU A 120 7.39 14.46 17.18
N GLY A 121 8.39 14.53 18.06
CA GLY A 121 9.44 13.50 18.16
C GLY A 121 8.89 12.13 18.61
N LEU A 122 9.56 11.06 18.20
CA LEU A 122 9.16 9.67 18.51
C LEU A 122 8.97 9.44 20.01
N TYR A 123 9.85 10.00 20.85
CA TYR A 123 9.75 9.90 22.30
C TYR A 123 8.44 10.53 22.83
N SER A 124 8.09 11.71 22.34
CA SER A 124 6.85 12.40 22.74
C SER A 124 5.61 11.61 22.32
N ARG A 125 5.64 11.06 21.11
CA ARG A 125 4.56 10.20 20.59
C ARG A 125 4.38 8.94 21.44
N ALA A 126 5.50 8.28 21.79
CA ALA A 126 5.48 7.09 22.64
C ALA A 126 4.89 7.38 24.03
N LEU A 127 5.30 8.47 24.70
CA LEU A 127 4.74 8.88 26.00
C LEU A 127 3.25 9.22 25.94
N ALA A 128 2.79 9.75 24.80
CA ALA A 128 1.38 10.06 24.58
C ALA A 128 0.54 8.84 24.16
N GLY A 129 1.11 7.63 24.08
CA GLY A 129 0.43 6.42 23.62
C GLY A 129 0.03 6.44 22.13
N LYS A 130 0.64 7.31 21.33
CA LYS A 130 0.38 7.43 19.90
C LYS A 130 1.22 6.41 19.12
N ASN A 131 0.78 6.08 17.88
CA ASN A 131 1.64 5.40 16.93
C ASN A 131 2.92 6.21 16.69
N LEU A 132 4.08 5.54 16.56
CA LEU A 132 5.34 6.25 16.30
C LEU A 132 5.35 6.89 14.91
N THR A 133 4.72 6.27 13.92
CA THR A 133 4.46 6.91 12.63
C THR A 133 3.33 7.92 12.72
N SER A 134 3.45 9.02 12.00
CA SER A 134 2.40 10.04 11.81
C SER A 134 1.61 9.87 10.51
N VAL A 135 1.94 8.87 9.71
CA VAL A 135 1.17 8.49 8.53
C VAL A 135 -0.14 7.85 8.96
N GLU A 136 -1.27 8.32 8.44
CA GLU A 136 -2.59 7.75 8.73
C GLU A 136 -3.03 6.80 7.63
N VAL A 137 -3.73 5.73 8.01
CA VAL A 137 -4.32 4.78 7.06
C VAL A 137 -5.67 4.29 7.57
N THR A 138 -6.62 4.18 6.66
CA THR A 138 -7.95 3.64 6.90
C THR A 138 -8.23 2.50 5.94
N PHE A 139 -8.79 1.42 6.45
CA PHE A 139 -9.23 0.26 5.67
C PHE A 139 -10.75 0.22 5.63
N LEU A 140 -11.31 0.11 4.44
CA LEU A 140 -12.74 -0.05 4.22
C LEU A 140 -12.97 -1.27 3.33
N HIS A 141 -14.02 -2.00 3.62
CA HIS A 141 -14.37 -3.21 2.88
C HIS A 141 -15.80 -3.09 2.37
N GLY A 142 -16.10 -3.86 1.35
CA GLY A 142 -17.45 -3.84 0.80
C GLY A 142 -17.64 -4.86 -0.33
N SER A 143 -18.76 -4.68 -1.04
CA SER A 143 -19.15 -5.50 -2.18
C SER A 143 -19.22 -4.65 -3.46
N LEU A 144 -18.92 -5.29 -4.60
CA LEU A 144 -19.05 -4.72 -5.95
C LEU A 144 -20.44 -4.99 -6.50
N ASP A 145 -21.09 -3.95 -7.03
CA ASP A 145 -22.35 -4.00 -7.80
C ASP A 145 -23.54 -4.68 -7.10
N ARG A 146 -23.46 -4.84 -5.80
CA ARG A 146 -24.53 -5.39 -4.98
C ARG A 146 -24.50 -4.80 -3.56
N PRO A 147 -25.65 -4.59 -2.92
CA PRO A 147 -25.69 -4.06 -1.56
C PRO A 147 -24.85 -4.93 -0.59
N TRP A 148 -24.12 -4.24 0.27
CA TRP A 148 -23.32 -4.90 1.30
C TRP A 148 -24.16 -5.76 2.24
N ARG A 149 -23.63 -6.91 2.61
CA ARG A 149 -24.13 -7.76 3.70
C ARG A 149 -22.94 -8.24 4.52
N GLU A 150 -23.09 -8.25 5.82
CA GLU A 150 -22.09 -8.74 6.74
C GLU A 150 -21.64 -10.19 6.40
N GLY A 151 -20.35 -10.47 6.53
CA GLY A 151 -19.77 -11.77 6.25
C GLY A 151 -19.58 -12.09 4.75
N GLN A 152 -19.90 -11.20 3.82
CA GLN A 152 -19.76 -11.47 2.38
C GLN A 152 -18.38 -11.14 1.81
N CYS A 153 -17.59 -10.29 2.46
CA CYS A 153 -16.24 -10.00 2.01
C CYS A 153 -15.28 -11.09 2.48
N PRO A 154 -14.59 -11.78 1.57
CA PRO A 154 -13.60 -12.78 1.96
C PRO A 154 -12.29 -12.15 2.45
N HIS A 155 -12.08 -10.87 2.18
CA HIS A 155 -10.89 -10.15 2.61
C HIS A 155 -10.93 -9.92 4.13
N ALA A 156 -9.96 -10.47 4.83
CA ALA A 156 -9.93 -10.42 6.30
C ALA A 156 -8.51 -10.17 6.83
N PRO A 157 -8.36 -9.53 7.98
CA PRO A 157 -7.07 -9.49 8.67
C PRO A 157 -6.52 -10.90 8.84
N THR A 158 -5.18 -11.03 8.73
CA THR A 158 -4.52 -12.34 8.83
C THR A 158 -3.19 -12.22 9.56
N THR A 159 -2.72 -13.32 10.13
CA THR A 159 -1.38 -13.47 10.71
C THR A 159 -0.52 -14.47 9.92
N GLU A 160 -0.99 -14.94 8.75
CA GLU A 160 -0.32 -15.99 7.98
C GLU A 160 1.08 -15.60 7.49
N LEU A 161 1.41 -14.31 7.39
CA LEU A 161 2.75 -13.85 7.07
C LEU A 161 3.68 -13.80 8.29
N THR A 162 3.16 -13.83 9.52
CA THR A 162 3.97 -13.74 10.75
C THR A 162 4.97 -14.89 10.83
N GLY A 163 6.22 -14.53 11.12
CA GLY A 163 7.34 -15.47 11.16
C GLY A 163 8.06 -15.66 9.82
N LEU A 164 7.47 -15.23 8.71
CA LEU A 164 8.15 -15.28 7.41
C LEU A 164 9.25 -14.22 7.34
N ARG A 165 10.33 -14.59 6.65
CA ARG A 165 11.41 -13.73 6.24
C ARG A 165 11.55 -13.82 4.73
N ASN A 166 11.21 -12.75 4.02
CA ASN A 166 11.11 -12.71 2.58
C ASN A 166 12.12 -11.75 1.96
N LEU A 167 12.70 -12.15 0.84
CA LEU A 167 13.51 -11.31 -0.03
C LEU A 167 12.61 -10.75 -1.14
N TYR A 168 12.75 -9.46 -1.40
CA TYR A 168 12.05 -8.74 -2.47
C TYR A 168 13.07 -8.08 -3.40
N ARG A 169 13.08 -8.52 -4.63
CA ARG A 169 13.93 -7.94 -5.69
C ARG A 169 13.07 -7.09 -6.60
N TYR A 170 13.21 -5.78 -6.51
CA TYR A 170 12.44 -4.78 -7.25
C TYR A 170 13.06 -4.44 -8.62
N SER A 171 14.39 -4.57 -8.71
CA SER A 171 15.18 -4.42 -9.93
C SER A 171 16.49 -5.22 -9.78
N PRO A 172 17.37 -5.24 -10.78
CA PRO A 172 18.71 -5.84 -10.62
C PRO A 172 19.53 -5.23 -9.47
N SER A 173 19.28 -3.96 -9.12
CA SER A 173 20.05 -3.19 -8.13
C SER A 173 19.28 -2.84 -6.85
N GLU A 174 17.96 -3.09 -6.78
CA GLU A 174 17.15 -2.78 -5.60
C GLU A 174 16.63 -4.06 -4.95
N VAL A 175 17.17 -4.41 -3.78
CA VAL A 175 16.87 -5.64 -3.06
C VAL A 175 16.63 -5.36 -1.59
N TYR A 176 15.45 -5.73 -1.11
CA TYR A 176 15.04 -5.57 0.27
C TYR A 176 14.67 -6.91 0.91
N GLU A 177 14.81 -6.98 2.20
CA GLU A 177 14.35 -8.08 3.02
C GLU A 177 13.28 -7.58 3.97
N HIS A 178 12.18 -8.32 4.10
CA HIS A 178 11.13 -8.09 5.09
C HIS A 178 11.07 -9.26 6.08
N ILE A 179 10.97 -8.96 7.35
CA ILE A 179 10.81 -9.91 8.46
C ILE A 179 9.50 -9.58 9.15
N TYR A 180 8.50 -10.42 9.02
CA TYR A 180 7.16 -10.20 9.56
C TYR A 180 7.11 -10.69 11.02
N LEU A 181 7.13 -9.74 11.96
CA LEU A 181 7.33 -10.01 13.39
C LEU A 181 6.04 -10.44 14.10
N ASN A 182 4.95 -9.74 13.84
CA ASN A 182 3.63 -9.99 14.43
C ASN A 182 2.54 -9.31 13.59
N ASP A 183 1.30 -9.28 14.09
CA ASP A 183 0.13 -8.69 13.42
C ASP A 183 0.21 -7.16 13.24
N GLN A 184 1.19 -6.48 13.83
CA GLN A 184 1.29 -5.02 13.86
C GLN A 184 2.63 -4.46 13.43
N PHE A 185 3.69 -5.27 13.39
CA PHE A 185 5.05 -4.81 13.11
C PHE A 185 5.79 -5.77 12.19
N TYR A 186 6.57 -5.19 11.29
CA TYR A 186 7.56 -5.88 10.48
C TYR A 186 8.88 -5.10 10.57
N SER A 187 10.00 -5.78 10.32
CA SER A 187 11.30 -5.16 10.11
C SER A 187 11.69 -5.29 8.64
N TRP A 188 12.38 -4.28 8.14
CA TRP A 188 12.94 -4.31 6.80
C TRP A 188 14.42 -3.93 6.82
N GLN A 189 15.16 -4.38 5.81
CA GLN A 189 16.50 -3.90 5.53
C GLN A 189 16.73 -3.83 4.01
N CYS A 190 17.49 -2.82 3.59
CA CYS A 190 17.97 -2.70 2.22
C CYS A 190 19.31 -3.42 2.08
N LEU A 191 19.32 -4.49 1.28
CA LEU A 191 20.53 -5.28 1.02
C LEU A 191 21.35 -4.70 -0.13
N GLU A 192 20.65 -4.26 -1.18
CA GLU A 192 21.23 -3.60 -2.36
C GLU A 192 20.29 -2.47 -2.76
N GLY A 193 20.83 -1.30 -3.14
CA GLY A 193 20.05 -0.18 -3.60
C GLY A 193 20.43 1.15 -2.98
N VAL A 194 19.54 2.13 -3.17
CA VAL A 194 19.78 3.52 -2.75
C VAL A 194 19.80 3.69 -1.23
N GLU A 195 19.15 2.79 -0.50
CA GLU A 195 19.14 2.74 0.97
C GLU A 195 20.05 1.65 1.55
N LYS A 196 21.00 1.14 0.77
CA LYS A 196 21.85 0.02 1.18
C LYS A 196 22.43 0.19 2.58
N GLY A 197 22.11 -0.78 3.47
CA GLY A 197 22.56 -0.82 4.86
C GLY A 197 21.60 -0.18 5.84
N LEU A 198 20.53 0.51 5.39
CA LEU A 198 19.44 0.95 6.27
C LEU A 198 18.53 -0.23 6.63
N CYS A 199 17.97 -0.14 7.83
CA CYS A 199 16.93 -1.03 8.33
C CYS A 199 16.09 -0.31 9.37
N ASP A 200 14.83 -0.73 9.50
CA ASP A 200 13.96 -0.26 10.57
C ASP A 200 12.88 -1.30 10.90
N THR A 201 12.09 -1.00 11.93
CA THR A 201 10.88 -1.74 12.32
C THR A 201 9.70 -0.78 12.33
N ASP A 202 8.71 -1.05 11.49
CA ASP A 202 7.60 -0.16 11.26
C ASP A 202 6.24 -0.81 11.46
N ARG A 203 5.22 0.03 11.64
CA ARG A 203 3.83 -0.39 11.79
C ARG A 203 3.31 -0.96 10.48
N CYS A 204 2.61 -2.10 10.54
CA CYS A 204 2.05 -2.72 9.36
C CYS A 204 0.66 -3.31 9.59
N HIS A 205 0.05 -3.76 8.50
CA HIS A 205 -1.26 -4.42 8.46
C HIS A 205 -1.24 -5.50 7.37
N TYR A 206 -1.90 -6.63 7.64
CA TYR A 206 -2.01 -7.74 6.72
C TYR A 206 -3.48 -8.12 6.52
N TYR A 207 -3.87 -8.30 5.27
CA TYR A 207 -5.19 -8.85 4.90
C TYR A 207 -5.00 -10.00 3.94
N LYS A 208 -5.64 -11.12 4.21
CA LYS A 208 -5.76 -12.20 3.24
C LYS A 208 -6.82 -11.79 2.21
N ILE A 209 -6.45 -11.75 0.94
CA ILE A 209 -7.33 -11.40 -0.18
C ILE A 209 -7.86 -12.67 -0.84
N ALA A 210 -6.99 -13.65 -1.04
CA ALA A 210 -7.31 -14.97 -1.55
C ALA A 210 -6.29 -15.97 -0.99
N ASP A 211 -6.41 -17.23 -1.38
CA ASP A 211 -5.43 -18.23 -0.98
C ASP A 211 -4.03 -17.86 -1.44
N GLU A 212 -3.06 -17.79 -0.50
CA GLU A 212 -1.68 -17.34 -0.72
C GLU A 212 -1.54 -15.98 -1.41
N LEU A 213 -2.54 -15.09 -1.28
CA LEU A 213 -2.50 -13.72 -1.75
C LEU A 213 -2.84 -12.75 -0.61
N TYR A 214 -1.91 -11.87 -0.31
CA TYR A 214 -1.98 -10.98 0.84
C TYR A 214 -1.83 -9.52 0.42
N LEU A 215 -2.65 -8.66 1.00
CA LEU A 215 -2.45 -7.22 0.99
C LEU A 215 -1.60 -6.87 2.22
N PHE A 216 -0.40 -6.37 1.99
CA PHE A 216 0.52 -5.88 3.00
C PHE A 216 0.63 -4.36 2.89
N VAL A 217 0.41 -3.67 4.01
CA VAL A 217 0.45 -2.21 4.09
C VAL A 217 1.34 -1.80 5.25
N TRP A 218 2.31 -0.91 5.02
CA TRP A 218 3.20 -0.40 6.07
C TRP A 218 3.28 1.11 6.10
N ARG A 219 3.67 1.64 7.26
CA ARG A 219 3.77 3.08 7.51
C ARG A 219 5.07 3.36 8.24
N GLU A 220 6.02 3.98 7.54
CA GLU A 220 7.32 4.29 8.11
C GLU A 220 7.27 5.52 9.02
N LYS A 221 8.12 5.54 10.03
CA LYS A 221 8.11 6.57 11.07
C LYS A 221 9.21 7.61 10.92
N ILE A 222 10.34 7.27 10.27
CA ILE A 222 11.47 8.19 10.13
C ILE A 222 11.21 9.15 8.97
N ILE A 223 11.11 8.63 7.76
CA ILE A 223 10.60 9.38 6.61
C ILE A 223 9.14 8.96 6.43
N PRO A 224 8.16 9.87 6.61
CA PRO A 224 6.75 9.50 6.50
C PRO A 224 6.45 8.87 5.13
N THR A 225 6.24 7.56 5.15
CA THR A 225 6.02 6.75 3.94
C THR A 225 4.84 5.81 4.17
N LEU A 226 3.96 5.71 3.19
CA LEU A 226 2.95 4.66 3.10
C LEU A 226 3.33 3.72 1.96
N GLY A 227 3.65 2.49 2.30
CA GLY A 227 3.82 1.43 1.33
C GLY A 227 2.64 0.46 1.33
N LEU A 228 2.33 -0.06 0.16
CA LEU A 228 1.27 -1.02 -0.05
C LEU A 228 1.65 -1.96 -1.18
N VAL A 229 1.58 -3.27 -0.94
CA VAL A 229 1.75 -4.29 -1.98
C VAL A 229 0.76 -5.45 -1.80
N LEU A 230 0.28 -5.98 -2.91
CA LEU A 230 -0.24 -7.35 -2.97
C LEU A 230 0.96 -8.30 -3.08
N ILE A 231 1.02 -9.29 -2.22
CA ILE A 231 2.05 -10.35 -2.22
C ILE A 231 1.37 -11.64 -2.66
N ASP A 232 1.72 -12.11 -3.84
CA ASP A 232 1.28 -13.39 -4.38
C ASP A 232 2.36 -14.44 -4.15
N MET A 233 2.13 -15.30 -3.17
CA MET A 233 3.08 -16.35 -2.79
C MET A 233 3.09 -17.51 -3.80
N GLN A 234 2.01 -17.72 -4.56
CA GLN A 234 1.96 -18.74 -5.62
C GLN A 234 2.78 -18.31 -6.83
N GLN A 235 2.73 -17.02 -7.19
CA GLN A 235 3.46 -16.48 -8.33
C GLN A 235 4.85 -15.96 -7.95
N HIS A 236 5.18 -15.95 -6.66
CA HIS A 236 6.42 -15.36 -6.14
C HIS A 236 6.62 -13.92 -6.62
N ARG A 237 5.57 -13.12 -6.57
CA ARG A 237 5.52 -11.74 -7.03
C ARG A 237 4.85 -10.83 -6.02
N SER A 238 5.30 -9.58 -5.99
CA SER A 238 4.52 -8.51 -5.37
C SER A 238 4.26 -7.38 -6.36
N ASP A 239 3.17 -6.63 -6.13
CA ASP A 239 2.82 -5.45 -6.89
C ASP A 239 2.09 -4.43 -6.02
N GLY A 240 2.44 -3.16 -6.16
CA GLY A 240 1.86 -2.10 -5.37
C GLY A 240 2.47 -0.75 -5.63
N LYS A 241 2.66 0.00 -4.55
CA LYS A 241 3.17 1.37 -4.60
C LYS A 241 3.85 1.81 -3.32
N ILE A 242 4.58 2.93 -3.43
CA ILE A 242 5.08 3.72 -2.30
C ILE A 242 4.60 5.16 -2.46
N PHE A 243 4.11 5.76 -1.37
CA PHE A 243 3.54 7.10 -1.32
C PHE A 243 4.13 7.89 -0.16
N GLY A 244 4.50 9.14 -0.40
CA GLY A 244 5.03 10.06 0.59
C GLY A 244 5.42 11.40 -0.01
N TYR A 245 6.14 12.24 0.75
CA TYR A 245 6.63 13.50 0.22
C TYR A 245 7.83 13.30 -0.70
N ALA A 246 7.80 13.96 -1.87
CA ALA A 246 8.89 13.89 -2.84
C ALA A 246 10.20 14.47 -2.28
N GLY A 247 10.10 15.55 -1.49
CA GLY A 247 11.22 16.24 -0.89
C GLY A 247 10.96 16.65 0.56
N SER A 248 11.86 17.44 1.12
CA SER A 248 11.77 17.95 2.50
C SER A 248 10.88 19.19 2.66
N SER A 249 10.37 19.78 1.57
CA SER A 249 9.51 20.97 1.59
C SER A 249 8.06 20.70 1.97
N PHE A 250 7.60 19.45 1.91
CA PHE A 250 6.21 19.04 2.12
C PHE A 250 5.21 19.63 1.09
N ASP A 251 5.71 20.10 -0.06
CA ASP A 251 4.87 20.73 -1.09
C ASP A 251 4.40 19.74 -2.14
N GLU A 252 5.21 18.73 -2.42
CA GLU A 252 4.99 17.76 -3.48
C GLU A 252 4.94 16.33 -2.93
N LEU A 253 3.99 15.55 -3.47
CA LEU A 253 3.82 14.14 -3.14
C LEU A 253 4.36 13.27 -4.29
N SER A 254 5.10 12.24 -3.92
CA SER A 254 5.51 11.15 -4.78
C SER A 254 4.58 9.96 -4.55
N ASN A 255 4.05 9.39 -5.62
CA ASN A 255 3.29 8.14 -5.61
C ASN A 255 3.77 7.30 -6.78
N PHE A 256 4.59 6.30 -6.52
CA PHE A 256 5.22 5.54 -7.57
C PHE A 256 4.96 4.04 -7.41
N PRO A 257 4.82 3.31 -8.54
CA PRO A 257 4.59 1.89 -8.53
C PRO A 257 5.84 1.12 -8.14
N VAL A 258 5.65 0.01 -7.44
CA VAL A 258 6.69 -0.97 -7.14
C VAL A 258 6.15 -2.36 -7.39
N SER A 259 6.98 -3.20 -8.02
CA SER A 259 6.69 -4.63 -8.17
C SER A 259 7.99 -5.40 -8.01
N SER A 260 7.93 -6.58 -7.44
CA SER A 260 9.13 -7.37 -7.19
C SER A 260 8.93 -8.86 -7.46
N TYR A 261 10.03 -9.57 -7.60
CA TYR A 261 10.08 -11.00 -7.34
C TYR A 261 10.24 -11.24 -5.84
N CYS A 262 9.49 -12.19 -5.31
CA CYS A 262 9.45 -12.53 -3.90
C CYS A 262 10.01 -13.93 -3.66
N GLN A 263 10.85 -14.09 -2.65
CA GLN A 263 11.38 -15.38 -2.21
C GLN A 263 11.28 -15.51 -0.70
N VAL A 264 10.68 -16.57 -0.20
CA VAL A 264 10.75 -16.93 1.22
C VAL A 264 12.15 -17.43 1.54
N LEU A 265 12.83 -16.77 2.46
CA LEU A 265 14.18 -17.16 2.92
C LEU A 265 14.11 -18.18 4.05
N ASN A 266 13.25 -17.93 5.01
CA ASN A 266 12.93 -18.85 6.09
C ASN A 266 11.62 -18.49 6.76
N GLN A 267 11.16 -19.37 7.66
CA GLN A 267 10.03 -19.17 8.52
C GLN A 267 10.43 -19.47 9.96
N THR A 268 10.10 -18.57 10.87
CA THR A 268 10.23 -18.76 12.31
C THR A 268 8.94 -19.34 12.84
N GLU A 269 9.01 -20.52 13.45
CA GLU A 269 7.90 -21.09 14.21
C GLU A 269 8.00 -20.62 15.66
N TYR A 270 6.97 -19.96 16.15
CA TYR A 270 6.91 -19.57 17.55
C TYR A 270 6.28 -20.70 18.36
N PRO A 271 6.83 -21.03 19.53
CA PRO A 271 6.20 -22.00 20.41
C PRO A 271 4.79 -21.50 20.79
N ASP A 272 3.85 -22.41 20.90
CA ASP A 272 2.51 -22.10 21.40
C ASP A 272 2.61 -21.38 22.73
N ALA A 273 1.96 -20.20 22.83
CA ALA A 273 1.98 -19.36 24.01
C ALA A 273 0.92 -19.82 25.04
#